data_b7199e78d686fa3cf9b687797734cad2
#
_entry.id   b7199e78d686fa3cf9b687797734cad2
#
_cell.length_a   1.000
_cell.length_b   1.000
_cell.length_c   1.000
_cell.angle_alpha   90.00
_cell.angle_beta   90.00
_cell.angle_gamma   90.00
#
_symmetry.space_group_name_H-M   'P 1'
#
loop_
_entity.id
_entity.type
_entity.pdbx_description
1 polymer ?
#
loop_
_entity_poly.entity_id
_entity_poly.type
_entity_poly.pdbx_seq_one_letter_code
_entity_poly.pdbx_strand_id
1 'polypeptide(L)'
;MNSRKHYFTSESVAEGHPDKVCDQISDAVLDDVLKHDPYGRVACETYVTMGLLIVGGEITTTSYVDVHNLTRTVLKNIGYTHPKYGFDYHTCAVINTIHTQSPDIAQGVDRGGAGDQGFMTGYACRETKELMPLSLMLSHKLVARMAKVRKDGTLKYLGPDGKSQVTVE
;
A
#
# COMPACT_ATOMS: atom_id res chain seq x y z
N MET A 1 -4.84 -31.26 -34.05
CA MET A 1 -5.24 -31.11 -32.64
C MET A 1 -5.43 -29.64 -32.40
N ASN A 2 -6.68 -29.16 -32.14
CA ASN A 2 -6.89 -27.81 -31.72
C ASN A 2 -6.37 -27.67 -30.29
N SER A 3 -5.20 -27.04 -30.10
CA SER A 3 -4.75 -26.65 -28.77
C SER A 3 -5.76 -25.64 -28.23
N ARG A 4 -6.38 -25.95 -27.09
CA ARG A 4 -7.23 -24.97 -26.41
C ARG A 4 -6.34 -23.80 -26.00
N LYS A 5 -6.71 -22.61 -26.45
CA LYS A 5 -6.04 -21.39 -26.00
C LYS A 5 -6.36 -21.14 -24.53
N HIS A 6 -5.35 -20.82 -23.76
CA HIS A 6 -5.49 -20.46 -22.36
C HIS A 6 -5.10 -19.00 -22.20
N TYR A 7 -5.94 -18.23 -21.54
CA TYR A 7 -5.69 -16.81 -21.27
C TYR A 7 -5.51 -16.62 -19.76
N PHE A 8 -4.49 -15.89 -19.39
CA PHE A 8 -4.25 -15.51 -18.00
C PHE A 8 -4.13 -13.98 -17.92
N THR A 9 -4.93 -13.39 -17.04
CA THR A 9 -5.02 -11.92 -16.90
C THR A 9 -4.56 -11.51 -15.52
N SER A 10 -3.77 -10.44 -15.45
CA SER A 10 -3.38 -9.80 -14.21
C SER A 10 -3.58 -8.30 -14.29
N GLU A 11 -3.92 -7.70 -13.17
CA GLU A 11 -4.05 -6.26 -12.99
C GLU A 11 -2.99 -5.73 -12.04
N SER A 12 -2.70 -4.44 -12.16
CA SER A 12 -1.88 -3.70 -11.20
C SER A 12 -2.36 -2.27 -11.09
N VAL A 13 -2.16 -1.68 -9.91
CA VAL A 13 -2.55 -0.31 -9.62
C VAL A 13 -1.33 0.57 -9.40
N ALA A 14 -1.44 1.84 -9.79
CA ALA A 14 -0.39 2.83 -9.58
C ALA A 14 -0.33 3.28 -8.11
N GLU A 15 0.75 3.97 -7.74
CA GLU A 15 1.00 4.44 -6.36
C GLU A 15 -0.10 5.34 -5.80
N GLY A 16 -0.87 6.02 -6.65
CA GLY A 16 -1.97 6.90 -6.24
C GLY A 16 -3.35 6.24 -6.25
N HIS A 17 -3.44 4.94 -6.56
CA HIS A 17 -4.71 4.22 -6.40
C HIS A 17 -5.10 4.15 -4.91
N PRO A 18 -6.39 4.30 -4.55
CA PRO A 18 -6.81 4.31 -3.15
C PRO A 18 -6.25 3.17 -2.31
N ASP A 19 -6.34 1.94 -2.78
CA ASP A 19 -5.81 0.77 -2.06
C ASP A 19 -4.30 0.87 -1.85
N LYS A 20 -3.55 1.31 -2.88
CA LYS A 20 -2.09 1.46 -2.80
C LYS A 20 -1.68 2.65 -1.91
N VAL A 21 -2.49 3.69 -1.85
CA VAL A 21 -2.30 4.79 -0.88
C VAL A 21 -2.44 4.25 0.54
N CYS A 22 -3.46 3.43 0.81
CA CYS A 22 -3.66 2.79 2.11
C CYS A 22 -2.45 1.92 2.50
N ASP A 23 -1.99 1.04 1.61
CA ASP A 23 -0.81 0.21 1.83
C ASP A 23 0.41 1.06 2.20
N GLN A 24 0.71 2.09 1.42
CA GLN A 24 1.88 2.95 1.64
C GLN A 24 1.82 3.71 2.95
N ILE A 25 0.64 4.09 3.42
CA ILE A 25 0.49 4.77 4.70
C ILE A 25 0.64 3.79 5.87
N SER A 26 0.01 2.61 5.78
CA SER A 26 0.16 1.57 6.79
C SER A 26 1.62 1.11 6.91
N ASP A 27 2.30 0.92 5.78
CA ASP A 27 3.74 0.60 5.74
C ASP A 27 4.59 1.73 6.33
N ALA A 28 4.28 2.99 6.03
CA ALA A 28 5.03 4.12 6.57
C ALA A 28 4.91 4.25 8.09
N VAL A 29 3.74 3.92 8.65
CA VAL A 29 3.54 3.86 10.11
C VAL A 29 4.39 2.73 10.71
N LEU A 30 4.38 1.55 10.09
CA LEU A 30 5.23 0.43 10.50
C LEU A 30 6.72 0.79 10.46
N ASP A 31 7.17 1.37 9.35
CA ASP A 31 8.57 1.78 9.16
C ASP A 31 9.01 2.80 10.22
N ASP A 32 8.16 3.78 10.53
CA ASP A 32 8.49 4.80 11.53
C ASP A 32 8.57 4.21 12.95
N VAL A 33 7.68 3.29 13.28
CA VAL A 33 7.75 2.55 14.57
C VAL A 33 9.03 1.74 14.64
N LEU A 34 9.29 0.87 13.66
CA LEU A 34 10.44 -0.06 13.70
C LEU A 34 11.78 0.67 13.66
N LYS A 35 11.85 1.85 13.06
CA LYS A 35 13.04 2.69 13.06
C LYS A 35 13.46 3.14 14.46
N HIS A 36 12.49 3.37 15.35
CA HIS A 36 12.73 3.90 16.70
C HIS A 36 12.52 2.85 17.79
N ASP A 37 11.73 1.82 17.50
CA ASP A 37 11.43 0.69 18.40
C ASP A 37 11.41 -0.63 17.60
N PRO A 38 12.55 -1.31 17.45
CA PRO A 38 12.66 -2.55 16.67
C PRO A 38 11.77 -3.71 17.16
N TYR A 39 11.25 -3.61 18.36
CA TYR A 39 10.35 -4.60 18.96
C TYR A 39 8.89 -4.11 19.02
N GLY A 40 8.59 -2.94 18.46
CA GLY A 40 7.25 -2.41 18.36
C GLY A 40 6.32 -3.36 17.57
N ARG A 41 5.08 -3.46 18.01
CA ARG A 41 4.03 -4.25 17.35
C ARG A 41 3.04 -3.31 16.71
N VAL A 42 2.79 -3.50 15.42
CA VAL A 42 1.98 -2.58 14.61
C VAL A 42 0.93 -3.37 13.84
N ALA A 43 -0.33 -3.11 14.13
CA ALA A 43 -1.47 -3.49 13.33
C ALA A 43 -2.16 -2.17 12.88
N CYS A 44 -1.73 -1.63 11.76
CA CYS A 44 -2.18 -0.34 11.26
C CYS A 44 -3.02 -0.52 10.00
N GLU A 45 -4.27 -0.09 10.08
CA GLU A 45 -5.24 -0.11 9.00
C GLU A 45 -5.49 1.30 8.49
N THR A 46 -5.67 1.43 7.18
CA THR A 46 -5.93 2.71 6.55
C THR A 46 -7.14 2.62 5.62
N TYR A 47 -7.96 3.65 5.63
CA TYR A 47 -9.04 3.83 4.69
C TYR A 47 -8.94 5.22 4.05
N VAL A 48 -9.08 5.30 2.72
CA VAL A 48 -9.06 6.54 1.98
C VAL A 48 -10.28 6.69 1.08
N THR A 49 -10.81 7.88 1.03
CA THR A 49 -11.84 8.31 0.09
C THR A 49 -11.62 9.78 -0.28
N MET A 50 -12.47 10.34 -1.15
CA MET A 50 -12.31 11.72 -1.59
C MET A 50 -12.32 12.70 -0.42
N GLY A 51 -11.22 13.43 -0.23
CA GLY A 51 -11.06 14.43 0.84
C GLY A 51 -10.83 13.89 2.25
N LEU A 52 -10.86 12.57 2.46
CA LEU A 52 -10.77 11.97 3.78
C LEU A 52 -9.80 10.77 3.81
N LEU A 53 -9.02 10.70 4.88
CA LEU A 53 -8.17 9.59 5.22
C LEU A 53 -8.33 9.24 6.70
N ILE A 54 -8.51 7.97 6.99
CA ILE A 54 -8.61 7.43 8.35
C ILE A 54 -7.47 6.45 8.54
N VAL A 55 -6.69 6.64 9.59
CA VAL A 55 -5.64 5.71 10.04
C VAL A 55 -6.03 5.22 11.43
N GLY A 56 -6.12 3.91 11.58
CA GLY A 56 -6.56 3.28 12.82
C GLY A 56 -5.85 1.96 13.06
N GLY A 57 -6.25 1.28 14.11
CA GLY A 57 -5.69 -0.01 14.49
C GLY A 57 -5.06 0.00 15.88
N GLU A 58 -4.20 -0.99 16.14
CA GLU A 58 -3.60 -1.20 17.45
C GLU A 58 -2.08 -1.22 17.35
N ILE A 59 -1.41 -0.39 18.14
CA ILE A 59 0.06 -0.29 18.17
C ILE A 59 0.55 -0.38 19.61
N THR A 60 1.56 -1.21 19.83
CA THR A 60 2.35 -1.25 21.07
C THR A 60 3.77 -0.86 20.75
N THR A 61 4.18 0.33 21.22
CA THR A 61 5.53 0.85 20.97
C THR A 61 5.94 1.82 22.07
N THR A 62 7.23 1.99 22.23
CA THR A 62 7.85 3.03 23.08
C THR A 62 8.11 4.33 22.32
N SER A 63 7.88 4.36 21.01
CA SER A 63 8.07 5.53 20.16
C SER A 63 6.77 6.31 19.95
N TYR A 64 6.92 7.56 19.49
CA TYR A 64 5.79 8.41 19.06
C TYR A 64 5.77 8.51 17.54
N VAL A 65 4.62 8.27 16.93
CA VAL A 65 4.39 8.43 15.49
C VAL A 65 3.51 9.65 15.23
N ASP A 66 4.02 10.64 14.52
CA ASP A 66 3.21 11.76 14.03
C ASP A 66 2.44 11.34 12.76
N VAL A 67 1.32 10.65 12.97
CA VAL A 67 0.48 10.09 11.90
C VAL A 67 0.02 11.17 10.91
N HIS A 68 -0.28 12.39 11.39
CA HIS A 68 -0.73 13.48 10.52
C HIS A 68 0.35 13.92 9.54
N ASN A 69 1.55 14.20 10.02
CA ASN A 69 2.65 14.66 9.18
C ASN A 69 3.18 13.54 8.29
N LEU A 70 3.26 12.32 8.81
CA LEU A 70 3.67 11.14 8.06
C LEU A 70 2.74 10.89 6.87
N THR A 71 1.44 10.85 7.10
CA THR A 71 0.41 10.66 6.07
C THR A 71 0.51 11.73 4.98
N ARG A 72 0.61 13.00 5.36
CA ARG A 72 0.76 14.11 4.40
C ARG A 72 2.03 14.00 3.58
N THR A 73 3.12 13.52 4.18
CA THR A 73 4.38 13.29 3.48
C THR A 73 4.25 12.19 2.43
N VAL A 74 3.60 11.09 2.77
CA VAL A 74 3.32 9.99 1.82
C VAL A 74 2.48 10.50 0.65
N LEU A 75 1.37 11.18 0.92
CA LEU A 75 0.48 11.72 -0.12
C LEU A 75 1.20 12.71 -1.04
N LYS A 76 2.05 13.58 -0.47
CA LYS A 76 2.88 14.52 -1.24
C LYS A 76 3.85 13.78 -2.17
N ASN A 77 4.53 12.75 -1.68
CA ASN A 77 5.50 11.95 -2.43
C ASN A 77 4.83 11.14 -3.57
N ILE A 78 3.61 10.66 -3.34
CA ILE A 78 2.78 10.03 -4.37
C ILE A 78 2.44 11.06 -5.47
N GLY A 79 2.19 12.32 -5.10
CA GLY A 79 1.88 13.39 -6.04
C GLY A 79 0.47 13.96 -5.93
N TYR A 80 -0.21 13.72 -4.82
CA TYR A 80 -1.47 14.40 -4.50
C TYR A 80 -1.19 15.82 -3.98
N THR A 81 -0.74 16.68 -4.89
CA THR A 81 -0.25 18.03 -4.60
C THR A 81 -1.16 19.14 -5.12
N HIS A 82 -2.33 18.79 -5.68
CA HIS A 82 -3.22 19.76 -6.26
C HIS A 82 -4.70 19.38 -6.07
N PRO A 83 -5.57 20.35 -5.67
CA PRO A 83 -7.01 20.11 -5.43
C PRO A 83 -7.79 19.53 -6.62
N LYS A 84 -7.30 19.71 -7.86
CA LYS A 84 -7.94 19.16 -9.07
C LYS A 84 -8.12 17.63 -9.04
N TYR A 85 -7.37 16.94 -8.21
CA TYR A 85 -7.52 15.48 -8.05
C TYR A 85 -8.65 15.08 -7.11
N GLY A 86 -9.36 16.08 -6.50
CA GLY A 86 -10.38 15.84 -5.48
C GLY A 86 -9.81 15.36 -4.14
N PHE A 87 -8.48 15.24 -4.06
CA PHE A 87 -7.73 14.79 -2.91
C PHE A 87 -6.34 15.44 -2.93
N ASP A 88 -5.93 16.02 -1.82
CA ASP A 88 -4.71 16.85 -1.73
C ASP A 88 -4.06 16.67 -0.36
N TYR A 89 -2.74 16.48 -0.35
CA TYR A 89 -1.97 16.22 0.88
C TYR A 89 -2.11 17.32 1.94
N HIS A 90 -2.40 18.54 1.54
CA HIS A 90 -2.48 19.70 2.43
C HIS A 90 -3.87 19.88 3.03
N THR A 91 -4.91 19.64 2.22
CA THR A 91 -6.31 19.98 2.56
C THR A 91 -7.16 18.78 2.96
N CYS A 92 -6.74 17.54 2.69
CA CYS A 92 -7.51 16.36 3.08
C CYS A 92 -7.65 16.26 4.60
N ALA A 93 -8.80 15.79 5.05
CA ALA A 93 -9.00 15.43 6.45
C ALA A 93 -8.20 14.16 6.77
N VAL A 94 -7.51 14.14 7.90
CA VAL A 94 -6.81 12.96 8.43
C VAL A 94 -7.37 12.71 9.83
N ILE A 95 -7.98 11.53 9.99
CA ILE A 95 -8.50 11.06 11.27
C ILE A 95 -7.56 9.97 11.78
N ASN A 96 -7.07 10.13 13.00
CA ASN A 96 -6.25 9.13 13.68
C ASN A 96 -7.09 8.47 14.79
N THR A 97 -7.25 7.14 14.70
CA THR A 97 -7.96 6.29 15.66
C THR A 97 -7.10 5.12 16.11
N ILE A 98 -5.78 5.32 16.15
CA ILE A 98 -4.85 4.29 16.67
C ILE A 98 -5.00 4.19 18.18
N HIS A 99 -5.08 2.98 18.67
CA HIS A 99 -5.19 2.63 20.08
C HIS A 99 -4.03 1.73 20.52
N THR A 100 -3.86 1.56 21.83
CA THR A 100 -2.97 0.55 22.40
C THR A 100 -3.59 -0.84 22.18
N GLN A 101 -2.76 -1.85 21.91
CA GLN A 101 -3.20 -3.23 21.75
C GLN A 101 -3.98 -3.72 22.97
N SER A 102 -5.04 -4.52 22.72
CA SER A 102 -5.83 -5.15 23.77
C SER A 102 -4.96 -5.99 24.71
N PRO A 103 -5.11 -5.84 26.05
CA PRO A 103 -4.37 -6.65 27.02
C PRO A 103 -4.61 -8.17 26.86
N ASP A 104 -5.80 -8.58 26.40
CA ASP A 104 -6.12 -10.00 26.21
C ASP A 104 -5.32 -10.60 25.04
N ILE A 105 -5.17 -9.87 23.96
CA ILE A 105 -4.35 -10.28 22.80
C ILE A 105 -2.86 -10.25 23.18
N ALA A 106 -2.43 -9.23 23.91
CA ALA A 106 -1.04 -9.09 24.34
C ALA A 106 -0.53 -10.30 25.14
N GLN A 107 -1.37 -10.93 25.97
CA GLN A 107 -1.00 -12.11 26.74
C GLN A 107 -0.50 -13.29 25.88
N GLY A 108 -1.11 -13.52 24.72
CA GLY A 108 -0.69 -14.55 23.77
C GLY A 108 0.59 -14.18 23.03
N VAL A 109 0.67 -12.94 22.57
CA VAL A 109 1.81 -12.43 21.80
C VAL A 109 3.07 -12.29 22.65
N ASP A 110 2.96 -11.81 23.87
CA ASP A 110 4.09 -11.65 24.81
C ASP A 110 4.76 -12.98 25.17
N ARG A 111 4.05 -14.10 25.01
CA ARG A 111 4.56 -15.47 25.19
C ARG A 111 5.09 -16.11 23.90
N GLY A 112 5.24 -15.35 22.82
CA GLY A 112 5.71 -15.81 21.52
C GLY A 112 4.63 -16.42 20.62
N GLY A 113 3.36 -16.24 20.94
CA GLY A 113 2.23 -16.62 20.10
C GLY A 113 1.99 -15.63 18.96
N ALA A 114 1.18 -16.03 17.96
CA ALA A 114 0.74 -15.15 16.90
C ALA A 114 -0.35 -14.19 17.38
N GLY A 115 -0.35 -12.96 16.87
CA GLY A 115 -1.38 -11.96 17.17
C GLY A 115 -2.70 -12.21 16.46
N ASP A 116 -2.73 -13.08 15.46
CA ASP A 116 -3.92 -13.42 14.69
C ASP A 116 -3.81 -14.84 14.12
N GLN A 117 -4.93 -15.38 13.64
CA GLN A 117 -4.96 -16.58 12.82
C GLN A 117 -4.34 -16.30 11.45
N GLY A 118 -3.85 -17.34 10.77
CA GLY A 118 -3.22 -17.18 9.47
C GLY A 118 -3.55 -18.32 8.50
N PHE A 119 -3.75 -17.94 7.25
CA PHE A 119 -3.81 -18.86 6.12
C PHE A 119 -2.88 -18.31 5.03
N MET A 120 -1.91 -19.10 4.61
CA MET A 120 -0.91 -18.67 3.64
C MET A 120 -0.97 -19.55 2.39
N THR A 121 -0.89 -18.91 1.22
CA THR A 121 -0.72 -19.56 -0.08
C THR A 121 0.57 -19.08 -0.72
N GLY A 122 1.20 -19.96 -1.49
CA GLY A 122 2.41 -19.63 -2.24
C GLY A 122 2.30 -20.07 -3.68
N TYR A 123 2.82 -19.25 -4.60
CA TYR A 123 2.91 -19.59 -6.01
C TYR A 123 4.18 -19.03 -6.62
N ALA A 124 4.85 -19.81 -7.46
CA ALA A 124 5.97 -19.35 -8.27
C ALA A 124 5.98 -20.08 -9.62
N CYS A 125 6.43 -19.41 -10.66
CA CYS A 125 6.58 -19.98 -12.01
C CYS A 125 7.86 -19.48 -12.69
N ARG A 126 8.23 -20.09 -13.83
CA ARG A 126 9.47 -19.74 -14.55
C ARG A 126 9.25 -18.83 -15.76
N GLU A 127 8.13 -18.13 -15.81
CA GLU A 127 7.80 -17.24 -16.94
C GLU A 127 8.64 -15.95 -16.94
N THR A 128 9.09 -15.52 -15.77
CA THR A 128 9.94 -14.34 -15.59
C THR A 128 11.10 -14.65 -14.64
N LYS A 129 12.13 -13.79 -14.67
CA LYS A 129 13.27 -13.91 -13.74
C LYS A 129 12.88 -13.68 -12.28
N GLU A 130 11.77 -12.98 -12.04
CA GLU A 130 11.18 -12.72 -10.73
C GLU A 130 10.41 -13.95 -10.20
N LEU A 131 10.34 -15.03 -10.96
CA LEU A 131 9.58 -16.26 -10.68
C LEU A 131 8.07 -16.03 -10.52
N MET A 132 7.55 -15.04 -11.22
CA MET A 132 6.15 -14.63 -11.22
C MET A 132 5.54 -14.70 -12.61
N PRO A 133 4.19 -14.80 -12.74
CA PRO A 133 3.50 -14.80 -14.02
C PRO A 133 3.86 -13.60 -14.89
N LEU A 134 4.02 -13.83 -16.18
CA LEU A 134 4.39 -12.78 -17.14
C LEU A 134 3.36 -11.64 -17.17
N SER A 135 2.06 -11.96 -17.16
CA SER A 135 0.98 -10.95 -17.15
C SER A 135 1.08 -10.05 -15.92
N LEU A 136 1.39 -10.61 -14.73
CA LEU A 136 1.56 -9.86 -13.50
C LEU A 136 2.75 -8.90 -13.58
N MET A 137 3.90 -9.41 -14.01
CA MET A 137 5.12 -8.58 -14.12
C MET A 137 5.00 -7.50 -15.17
N LEU A 138 4.29 -7.74 -16.28
CA LEU A 138 4.02 -6.71 -17.28
C LEU A 138 3.07 -5.65 -16.75
N SER A 139 2.01 -6.03 -16.04
CA SER A 139 1.08 -5.06 -15.44
C SER A 139 1.79 -4.17 -14.41
N HIS A 140 2.66 -4.73 -13.56
CA HIS A 140 3.48 -3.95 -12.63
C HIS A 140 4.43 -2.98 -13.34
N LYS A 141 5.11 -3.43 -14.41
CA LYS A 141 6.03 -2.59 -15.19
C LYS A 141 5.30 -1.43 -15.86
N LEU A 142 4.07 -1.63 -16.32
CA LEU A 142 3.26 -0.56 -16.91
C LEU A 142 2.92 0.53 -15.89
N VAL A 143 2.41 0.20 -14.72
CA VAL A 143 2.07 1.21 -13.70
C VAL A 143 3.31 1.90 -13.13
N ALA A 144 4.41 1.18 -12.95
CA ALA A 144 5.68 1.76 -12.55
C ALA A 144 6.21 2.76 -13.61
N ARG A 145 6.07 2.44 -14.90
CA ARG A 145 6.42 3.36 -15.98
C ARG A 145 5.51 4.58 -16.01
N MET A 146 4.19 4.40 -15.79
CA MET A 146 3.23 5.51 -15.69
C MET A 146 3.64 6.48 -14.58
N ALA A 147 3.94 5.97 -13.38
CA ALA A 147 4.40 6.80 -12.26
C ALA A 147 5.68 7.56 -12.61
N LYS A 148 6.66 6.90 -13.25
CA LYS A 148 7.91 7.53 -13.69
C LYS A 148 7.67 8.68 -14.66
N VAL A 149 6.94 8.45 -15.77
CA VAL A 149 6.73 9.48 -16.81
C VAL A 149 5.84 10.63 -16.33
N ARG A 150 5.02 10.39 -15.31
CA ARG A 150 4.29 11.45 -14.62
C ARG A 150 5.22 12.30 -13.77
N LYS A 151 6.05 11.68 -12.93
CA LYS A 151 6.96 12.38 -12.00
C LYS A 151 8.08 13.13 -12.70
N ASP A 152 8.62 12.59 -13.80
CA ASP A 152 9.66 13.28 -14.59
C ASP A 152 9.09 14.33 -15.56
N GLY A 153 7.76 14.48 -15.62
CA GLY A 153 7.10 15.49 -16.44
C GLY A 153 7.01 15.14 -17.93
N THR A 154 7.38 13.94 -18.34
CA THR A 154 7.23 13.46 -19.74
C THR A 154 5.75 13.50 -20.18
N LEU A 155 4.83 13.05 -19.30
CA LEU A 155 3.38 13.06 -19.54
C LEU A 155 2.67 13.88 -18.46
N LYS A 156 2.63 15.19 -18.65
CA LYS A 156 2.11 16.17 -17.66
C LYS A 156 0.62 16.09 -17.37
N TYR A 157 -0.15 15.39 -18.22
CA TYR A 157 -1.60 15.24 -18.03
C TYR A 157 -1.98 14.08 -17.09
N LEU A 158 -1.02 13.20 -16.75
CA LEU A 158 -1.29 12.06 -15.85
C LEU A 158 -1.50 12.52 -14.42
N GLY A 159 -2.52 11.93 -13.76
CA GLY A 159 -2.72 12.00 -12.32
C GLY A 159 -1.96 10.88 -11.57
N PRO A 160 -1.99 10.91 -10.24
CA PRO A 160 -1.34 9.89 -9.43
C PRO A 160 -2.01 8.50 -9.51
N ASP A 161 -3.33 8.46 -9.66
CA ASP A 161 -4.10 7.22 -9.79
C ASP A 161 -4.01 6.65 -11.19
N GLY A 162 -4.04 5.32 -11.29
CA GLY A 162 -4.04 4.61 -12.55
C GLY A 162 -4.04 3.11 -12.37
N LYS A 163 -4.45 2.40 -13.41
CA LYS A 163 -4.48 0.93 -13.46
C LYS A 163 -3.89 0.41 -14.75
N SER A 164 -3.42 -0.81 -14.74
CA SER A 164 -3.09 -1.58 -15.93
C SER A 164 -3.67 -2.98 -15.83
N GLN A 165 -4.02 -3.54 -16.97
CA GLN A 165 -4.44 -4.93 -17.12
C GLN A 165 -3.67 -5.55 -18.29
N VAL A 166 -3.14 -6.74 -18.09
CA VAL A 166 -2.42 -7.50 -19.11
C VAL A 166 -2.98 -8.90 -19.19
N THR A 167 -3.32 -9.32 -20.40
CA THR A 167 -3.72 -10.69 -20.71
C THR A 167 -2.64 -11.34 -21.57
N VAL A 168 -2.22 -12.54 -21.20
CA VAL A 168 -1.28 -13.39 -21.95
C VAL A 168 -2.01 -14.64 -22.41
N GLU A 169 -1.77 -15.04 -23.66
CA GLU A 169 -2.24 -16.28 -24.26
C GLU A 169 -1.20 -17.39 -24.10
#